data_e47a95618edf627c5b0790b829d70919
#
_entry.id   e47a95618edf627c5b0790b829d70919
#
_cell.length_a   1.000
_cell.length_b   1.000
_cell.length_c   1.000
_cell.angle_alpha   90.00
_cell.angle_beta   90.00
_cell.angle_gamma   90.00
#
_symmetry.space_group_name_H-M   'P 1'
#
loop_
_entity.id
_entity.type
_entity.pdbx_description
1 polymer ?
#
loop_
_entity_poly.entity_id
_entity_poly.type
_entity_poly.pdbx_seq_one_letter_code
_entity_poly.pdbx_strand_id
1 'polypeptide(L)' 'MDKTLYTLIVHSENIAGLLNQITAVFTRRQINIESLNVSASSIKGVHKYTITAWTTQDVIEKVVKQIEK' A
#
# COMPACT_ATOMS: atom_id res chain seq x y z
N MET A 1 19.99 -5.24 8.52
CA MET A 1 18.67 -5.26 9.14
C MET A 1 17.75 -6.17 8.37
N ASP A 2 17.00 -6.95 9.09
CA ASP A 2 16.16 -7.96 8.46
C ASP A 2 14.87 -7.35 7.95
N LYS A 3 14.65 -7.48 6.66
CA LYS A 3 13.39 -7.05 6.05
C LYS A 3 12.49 -8.26 5.88
N THR A 4 11.21 -8.03 6.05
CA THR A 4 10.18 -9.05 5.90
C THR A 4 9.24 -8.64 4.79
N LEU A 5 8.68 -9.61 4.10
CA LEU A 5 7.66 -9.34 3.10
C LEU A 5 6.31 -9.11 3.79
N TYR A 6 5.81 -7.91 3.67
CA TYR A 6 4.51 -7.54 4.23
C TYR A 6 3.47 -7.43 3.14
N THR A 7 2.25 -7.81 3.47
CA THR A 7 1.11 -7.64 2.59
C THR A 7 0.19 -6.57 3.19
N LEU A 8 -0.06 -5.54 2.41
CA LEU A 8 -0.90 -4.43 2.81
C LEU A 8 -2.16 -4.44 1.96
N ILE A 9 -3.31 -4.36 2.61
CA ILE A 9 -4.59 -4.33 1.90
C ILE A 9 -5.26 -2.99 2.18
N VAL A 10 -5.60 -2.28 1.11
CA VAL A 10 -6.23 -0.96 1.21
C VAL A 10 -7.47 -0.94 0.32
N HIS A 11 -8.53 -0.32 0.81
CA HIS A 11 -9.76 -0.12 0.03
C HIS A 11 -9.95 1.34 -0.29
N SER A 12 -10.31 1.66 -1.52
CA SER A 12 -10.51 3.06 -1.92
C SER A 12 -11.38 3.16 -3.16
N GLU A 13 -12.13 4.26 -3.24
CA GLU A 13 -12.91 4.60 -4.41
C GLU A 13 -12.08 5.35 -5.44
N ASN A 14 -11.04 6.04 -5.01
CA ASN A 14 -10.23 6.89 -5.89
C ASN A 14 -8.94 6.16 -6.29
N ILE A 15 -8.99 5.52 -7.46
CA ILE A 15 -7.85 4.73 -7.95
C ILE A 15 -6.62 5.61 -8.18
N ALA A 16 -6.78 6.69 -8.94
CA ALA A 16 -5.65 7.54 -9.30
C ALA A 16 -5.02 8.20 -8.08
N GLY A 17 -5.85 8.72 -7.18
CA GLY A 17 -5.37 9.38 -5.96
C GLY A 17 -4.62 8.42 -5.05
N LEU A 18 -5.15 7.21 -4.88
CA LEU A 18 -4.50 6.24 -4.02
C LEU A 18 -3.20 5.73 -4.62
N LEU A 19 -3.16 5.46 -5.92
CA LEU A 19 -1.93 5.02 -6.58
C LEU A 19 -0.83 6.07 -6.44
N ASN A 20 -1.16 7.34 -6.62
CA ASN A 20 -0.21 8.43 -6.44
C ASN A 20 0.29 8.49 -5.00
N GLN A 21 -0.60 8.30 -4.04
CA GLN A 21 -0.25 8.32 -2.63
C GLN A 21 0.68 7.15 -2.28
N ILE A 22 0.36 5.95 -2.76
CA ILE A 22 1.19 4.76 -2.53
C ILE A 22 2.58 4.98 -3.11
N THR A 23 2.66 5.43 -4.36
CA THR A 23 3.93 5.67 -5.01
C THR A 23 4.75 6.70 -4.24
N ALA A 24 4.14 7.81 -3.85
CA ALA A 24 4.84 8.88 -3.14
C ALA A 24 5.35 8.40 -1.78
N VAL A 25 4.52 7.71 -1.01
CA VAL A 25 4.89 7.23 0.33
C VAL A 25 6.01 6.20 0.24
N PHE A 26 5.87 5.22 -0.64
CA PHE A 26 6.84 4.15 -0.76
C PHE A 26 8.18 4.66 -1.30
N THR A 27 8.16 5.57 -2.27
CA THR A 27 9.37 6.16 -2.81
C THR A 27 10.10 7.00 -1.76
N ARG A 28 9.35 7.81 -1.01
CA ARG A 28 9.95 8.66 0.02
C ARG A 28 10.65 7.84 1.09
N ARG A 29 10.10 6.70 1.46
CA ARG A 29 10.67 5.82 2.46
C ARG A 29 11.61 4.77 1.89
N GLN A 30 11.85 4.82 0.58
CA GLN A 30 12.75 3.89 -0.12
C GLN A 30 12.36 2.43 0.08
N ILE A 31 11.05 2.17 0.00
CA ILE A 31 10.51 0.83 0.11
C ILE A 31 10.30 0.26 -1.29
N ASN A 32 10.82 -0.95 -1.53
CA ASN A 32 10.62 -1.63 -2.79
C ASN A 32 9.30 -2.39 -2.77
N ILE A 33 8.43 -2.07 -3.71
CA ILE A 33 7.18 -2.79 -3.89
C ILE A 33 7.47 -4.07 -4.67
N GLU A 34 7.12 -5.21 -4.09
CA GLU A 34 7.27 -6.50 -4.74
C GLU A 34 6.15 -6.73 -5.75
N SER A 35 4.93 -6.43 -5.35
CA SER A 35 3.78 -6.54 -6.24
C SER A 35 2.67 -5.58 -5.83
N LEU A 36 1.85 -5.22 -6.80
CA LEU A 36 0.69 -4.35 -6.58
C LEU A 36 -0.45 -4.87 -7.46
N ASN A 37 -1.54 -5.26 -6.83
CA ASN A 37 -2.73 -5.72 -7.53
C ASN A 37 -3.93 -4.88 -7.14
N VAL A 38 -4.77 -4.58 -8.11
CA VAL A 38 -6.02 -3.87 -7.88
C VAL A 38 -7.16 -4.74 -8.37
N SER A 39 -8.15 -4.95 -7.53
CA SER A 39 -9.31 -5.75 -7.88
C SER A 39 -10.58 -5.09 -7.34
N ALA A 40 -11.73 -5.52 -7.87
CA ALA A 40 -13.01 -5.05 -7.35
C ALA A 40 -13.23 -5.64 -5.94
N SER A 41 -13.78 -4.82 -5.05
CA SER A 41 -14.16 -5.31 -3.73
C SER A 41 -15.63 -5.76 -3.76
N SER A 42 -16.11 -6.27 -2.64
CA SER A 42 -17.52 -6.64 -2.50
C SER A 42 -18.44 -5.42 -2.50
N ILE A 43 -17.88 -4.24 -2.28
CA ILE A 43 -18.64 -2.98 -2.28
C ILE A 43 -18.50 -2.32 -3.64
N LYS A 44 -19.64 -2.05 -4.28
CA LYS A 44 -19.62 -1.41 -5.60
C LYS A 44 -18.95 -0.05 -5.54
N GLY A 45 -18.06 0.21 -6.50
CA GLY A 45 -17.32 1.46 -6.58
C GLY A 45 -16.06 1.51 -5.75
N VAL A 46 -15.83 0.52 -4.89
CA VAL A 46 -14.64 0.46 -4.05
C VAL A 46 -13.70 -0.61 -4.60
N HIS A 47 -12.43 -0.26 -4.72
CA HIS A 47 -11.40 -1.17 -5.20
C HIS A 47 -10.52 -1.64 -4.05
N LYS A 48 -10.04 -2.86 -4.17
CA LYS A 48 -9.13 -3.46 -3.20
C LYS A 48 -7.73 -3.47 -3.77
N TYR A 49 -6.80 -2.88 -3.03
CA TYR A 49 -5.39 -2.85 -3.42
C TYR A 49 -4.63 -3.82 -2.54
N THR A 50 -3.92 -4.75 -3.15
CA THR A 50 -3.06 -5.69 -2.44
C THR A 50 -1.62 -5.38 -2.80
N ILE A 51 -0.87 -4.90 -1.84
CA ILE A 51 0.51 -4.46 -2.03
C ILE A 51 1.42 -5.34 -1.21
N THR A 52 2.43 -5.94 -1.85
CA THR A 52 3.46 -6.65 -1.10
C THR A 52 4.77 -5.89 -1.23
N ALA A 53 5.48 -5.77 -0.12
CA ALA A 53 6.72 -5.00 -0.08
C ALA A 53 7.66 -5.54 0.99
N TRP A 54 8.94 -5.41 0.73
CA TRP A 54 9.98 -5.79 1.68
C TRP A 54 10.34 -4.59 2.55
N THR A 55 10.11 -4.71 3.85
CA THR A 55 10.38 -3.63 4.78
C THR A 55 10.44 -4.15 6.22
N THR A 56 10.50 -3.24 7.19
CA THR A 56 10.50 -3.59 8.60
C THR A 56 9.16 -3.22 9.22
N GLN A 57 8.85 -3.80 10.38
CA GLN A 57 7.58 -3.59 11.05
C GLN A 57 7.33 -2.12 11.38
N ASP A 58 8.33 -1.44 11.91
CA ASP A 58 8.17 -0.04 12.28
C ASP A 58 7.88 0.85 11.07
N VAL A 59 8.50 0.56 9.94
CA VAL A 59 8.28 1.33 8.72
C VAL A 59 6.89 1.06 8.15
N ILE A 60 6.46 -0.22 8.12
CA ILE A 60 5.15 -0.55 7.57
C ILE A 60 4.01 0.07 8.40
N GLU A 61 4.18 0.16 9.71
CA GLU A 61 3.20 0.81 10.56
C GLU A 61 3.04 2.29 10.22
N LYS A 62 4.14 2.96 9.92
CA LYS A 62 4.09 4.36 9.51
C LYS A 62 3.43 4.54 8.15
N VAL A 63 3.70 3.61 7.23
CA VAL A 63 3.09 3.64 5.90
C VAL A 63 1.58 3.49 6.01
N VAL A 64 1.10 2.54 6.82
CA VAL A 64 -0.33 2.31 7.01
C VAL A 64 -1.00 3.58 7.53
N LYS A 65 -0.41 4.24 8.49
CA LYS A 65 -0.98 5.48 9.03
C LYS A 65 -1.04 6.59 7.99
N GLN A 66 -0.05 6.68 7.12
CA GLN A 66 -0.04 7.70 6.07
C GLN A 66 -1.10 7.44 4.99
N ILE A 67 -1.29 6.18 4.63
CA ILE A 67 -2.24 5.84 3.58
C ILE A 67 -3.69 5.95 4.06
N GLU A 68 -3.96 5.61 5.31
CA GLU A 68 -5.32 5.65 5.84
C GLU A 68 -5.88 7.06 6.00
N LYS A 69 -5.03 8.04 5.96
CA LYS A 69 -5.49 9.42 6.01
C LYS A 69 -5.91 9.88 4.64
#